data_c225483e684f23dfb516bebb7539c90c
#
_entry.id   c225483e684f23dfb516bebb7539c90c
#
_cell.length_a   1.000
_cell.length_b   1.000
_cell.length_c   1.000
_cell.angle_alpha   90.00
_cell.angle_beta   90.00
_cell.angle_gamma   90.00
#
_symmetry.space_group_name_H-M   'P 1'
#
loop_
_entity.id
_entity.type
_entity.pdbx_description
1 polymer ?
#
loop_
_entity_poly.entity_id
_entity_poly.type
_entity_poly.pdbx_seq_one_letter_code
_entity_poly.pdbx_strand_id
1 'polypeptide(L)'
;MTRQSRKEQRFGSLFEEDYLVRTLGRIAHDPEIAPTELVANAWDAGASLVDLTIPSVRETTLVIKDDVHGMTEQQFKSRWMTLGYDRVKHQGKNVEFPVERKEWRRKAYGRNGVGRHGLLYFADSYMVETRCDHKGTPFEIGTQSRDNPFRIEKKTSFIRQGSGTILSVTVSRHLPKPERIREILSARFLHDPQFVVRVNGLSVSLADQSGLIERCELSISGQPSAISGAYLTARVMGRASQAALALPNPAGSPEQGGIDR
;
A
#
# COMPACT_ATOMS: atom_id res chain seq x y z
N MET A 1 -4.95 40.07 -49.13
CA MET A 1 -3.88 39.12 -48.72
C MET A 1 -4.32 38.39 -47.45
N THR A 2 -4.85 37.22 -47.61
CA THR A 2 -5.45 36.42 -46.51
C THR A 2 -4.36 35.58 -45.85
N ARG A 3 -4.08 35.85 -44.59
CA ARG A 3 -3.11 35.11 -43.78
C ARG A 3 -3.71 33.72 -43.46
N GLN A 4 -3.28 32.69 -44.14
CA GLN A 4 -3.56 31.30 -43.74
C GLN A 4 -2.86 31.02 -42.42
N SER A 5 -3.65 30.75 -41.35
CA SER A 5 -3.15 30.27 -40.10
C SER A 5 -2.64 28.83 -40.30
N ARG A 6 -1.34 28.62 -40.15
CA ARG A 6 -0.74 27.27 -40.02
C ARG A 6 -1.32 26.62 -38.77
N LYS A 7 -2.17 25.61 -38.96
CA LYS A 7 -2.52 24.68 -37.86
C LYS A 7 -1.25 23.96 -37.40
N GLU A 8 -0.81 24.29 -36.21
CA GLU A 8 0.24 23.52 -35.56
C GLU A 8 -0.22 22.07 -35.41
N GLN A 9 0.49 21.17 -36.03
CA GLN A 9 0.25 19.72 -35.92
C GLN A 9 0.89 19.25 -34.62
N ARG A 10 0.06 18.93 -33.62
CA ARG A 10 0.53 18.37 -32.33
C ARG A 10 0.72 16.87 -32.49
N PHE A 11 1.94 16.40 -32.23
CA PHE A 11 2.26 14.98 -32.15
C PHE A 11 2.18 14.54 -30.68
N GLY A 12 1.46 13.45 -30.39
CA GLY A 12 1.43 12.79 -29.09
C GLY A 12 2.51 11.71 -29.00
N SER A 13 2.87 11.32 -27.78
CA SER A 13 3.72 10.15 -27.56
C SER A 13 2.94 8.88 -27.92
N LEU A 14 3.62 7.96 -28.60
CA LEU A 14 3.08 6.63 -28.90
C LEU A 14 3.61 5.65 -27.85
N PHE A 15 2.77 4.72 -27.43
CA PHE A 15 3.10 3.63 -26.52
C PHE A 15 2.85 2.30 -27.24
N GLU A 16 3.76 1.34 -27.04
CA GLU A 16 3.53 -0.03 -27.44
C GLU A 16 2.39 -0.64 -26.62
N GLU A 17 1.61 -1.54 -27.22
CA GLU A 17 0.41 -2.13 -26.62
C GLU A 17 0.68 -2.78 -25.25
N ASP A 18 1.84 -3.40 -25.09
CA ASP A 18 2.26 -4.09 -23.88
C ASP A 18 3.09 -3.23 -22.91
N TYR A 19 3.33 -1.93 -23.22
CA TYR A 19 4.18 -1.04 -22.42
C TYR A 19 3.74 -1.01 -20.95
N LEU A 20 2.45 -0.91 -20.69
CA LEU A 20 1.93 -0.88 -19.32
C LEU A 20 2.07 -2.21 -18.61
N VAL A 21 1.76 -3.31 -19.28
CA VAL A 21 1.92 -4.66 -18.72
C VAL A 21 3.39 -4.93 -18.40
N ARG A 22 4.30 -4.56 -19.30
CA ARG A 22 5.74 -4.66 -19.05
C ARG A 22 6.21 -3.75 -17.92
N THR A 23 5.68 -2.55 -17.84
CA THR A 23 6.05 -1.58 -16.80
C THR A 23 5.48 -1.99 -15.44
N LEU A 24 4.24 -2.43 -15.38
CA LEU A 24 3.62 -2.99 -14.18
C LEU A 24 4.30 -4.30 -13.76
N GLY A 25 4.65 -5.17 -14.73
CA GLY A 25 5.40 -6.40 -14.49
C GLY A 25 6.82 -6.16 -13.96
N ARG A 26 7.46 -5.03 -14.30
CA ARG A 26 8.76 -4.64 -13.73
C ARG A 26 8.68 -4.18 -12.28
N ILE A 27 7.52 -3.71 -11.83
CA ILE A 27 7.31 -3.27 -10.44
C ILE A 27 7.16 -4.47 -9.52
N ALA A 28 6.68 -5.58 -10.05
CA ALA A 28 6.52 -6.84 -9.32
C ALA A 28 7.42 -7.91 -9.95
N HIS A 29 8.75 -7.77 -9.83
CA HIS A 29 9.68 -8.85 -10.20
C HIS A 29 9.52 -10.11 -9.34
N ASP A 30 8.76 -10.00 -8.26
CA ASP A 30 8.56 -11.01 -7.25
C ASP A 30 7.04 -11.06 -6.94
N PRO A 31 6.39 -12.24 -7.04
CA PRO A 31 4.95 -12.40 -6.78
C PRO A 31 4.55 -11.99 -5.36
N GLU A 32 5.49 -12.00 -4.42
CA GLU A 32 5.23 -11.59 -3.05
C GLU A 32 5.23 -10.06 -2.87
N ILE A 33 5.88 -9.31 -3.76
CA ILE A 33 5.90 -7.83 -3.68
C ILE A 33 4.54 -7.23 -4.04
N ALA A 34 3.85 -7.77 -5.06
CA ALA A 34 2.58 -7.21 -5.51
C ALA A 34 1.52 -7.12 -4.38
N PRO A 35 1.23 -8.18 -3.60
CA PRO A 35 0.33 -8.09 -2.46
C PRO A 35 0.82 -7.11 -1.38
N THR A 36 2.13 -7.03 -1.12
CA THR A 36 2.67 -6.13 -0.10
C THR A 36 2.54 -4.65 -0.46
N GLU A 37 2.61 -4.31 -1.75
CA GLU A 37 2.32 -2.96 -2.24
C GLU A 37 0.83 -2.59 -2.09
N LEU A 38 -0.07 -3.57 -2.22
CA LEU A 38 -1.50 -3.35 -1.97
C LEU A 38 -1.80 -3.16 -0.48
N VAL A 39 -1.09 -3.85 0.41
CA VAL A 39 -1.12 -3.56 1.86
C VAL A 39 -0.62 -2.15 2.16
N ALA A 40 0.44 -1.68 1.48
CA ALA A 40 0.91 -0.30 1.60
C ALA A 40 -0.14 0.73 1.13
N ASN A 41 -0.93 0.41 0.11
CA ASN A 41 -2.05 1.26 -0.31
C ASN A 41 -3.16 1.33 0.76
N ALA A 42 -3.48 0.20 1.41
CA ALA A 42 -4.43 0.18 2.53
C ALA A 42 -3.91 0.98 3.74
N TRP A 43 -2.61 0.85 4.06
CA TRP A 43 -1.93 1.69 5.05
C TRP A 43 -2.13 3.18 4.76
N ASP A 44 -1.89 3.58 3.52
CA ASP A 44 -2.01 4.98 3.07
C ASP A 44 -3.46 5.48 3.02
N ALA A 45 -4.41 4.57 2.90
CA ALA A 45 -5.83 4.88 2.98
C ALA A 45 -6.38 4.94 4.41
N GLY A 46 -5.55 4.71 5.43
CA GLY A 46 -5.93 4.79 6.84
C GLY A 46 -6.52 3.50 7.41
N ALA A 47 -6.20 2.35 6.84
CA ALA A 47 -6.61 1.07 7.39
C ALA A 47 -6.03 0.83 8.79
N SER A 48 -6.78 0.13 9.63
CA SER A 48 -6.29 -0.47 10.87
C SER A 48 -6.11 -1.97 10.75
N LEU A 49 -6.82 -2.60 9.83
CA LEU A 49 -6.77 -4.04 9.58
C LEU A 49 -6.72 -4.32 8.08
N VAL A 50 -5.82 -5.21 7.69
CA VAL A 50 -5.79 -5.79 6.35
C VAL A 50 -5.72 -7.30 6.46
N ASP A 51 -6.68 -7.98 5.83
CA ASP A 51 -6.73 -9.44 5.75
C ASP A 51 -6.33 -9.89 4.33
N LEU A 52 -5.32 -10.75 4.24
CA LEU A 52 -4.91 -11.39 3.00
C LEU A 52 -5.25 -12.86 3.03
N THR A 53 -5.93 -13.33 1.98
CA THR A 53 -6.10 -14.75 1.70
C THR A 53 -5.22 -15.10 0.50
N ILE A 54 -4.16 -15.83 0.74
CA ILE A 54 -3.19 -16.25 -0.28
C ILE A 54 -3.45 -17.71 -0.61
N PRO A 55 -3.75 -18.04 -1.87
CA PRO A 55 -4.02 -19.43 -2.26
C PRO A 55 -2.75 -20.28 -2.27
N SER A 56 -2.92 -21.56 -2.02
CA SER A 56 -1.85 -22.58 -2.10
C SER A 56 -1.74 -23.23 -3.47
N VAL A 57 -2.75 -23.07 -4.32
CA VAL A 57 -2.80 -23.66 -5.67
C VAL A 57 -3.32 -22.62 -6.66
N ARG A 58 -2.96 -22.79 -7.94
CA ARG A 58 -3.50 -21.96 -9.03
C ARG A 58 -5.00 -22.20 -9.23
N GLU A 59 -5.62 -21.33 -10.01
CA GLU A 59 -7.07 -21.30 -10.29
C GLU A 59 -7.94 -21.11 -9.05
N THR A 60 -7.32 -20.57 -7.98
CA THR A 60 -8.01 -20.15 -6.76
C THR A 60 -7.81 -18.66 -6.51
N THR A 61 -8.64 -18.06 -5.66
CA THR A 61 -8.71 -16.62 -5.51
C THR A 61 -7.77 -16.12 -4.42
N LEU A 62 -6.90 -15.19 -4.78
CA LEU A 62 -6.19 -14.31 -3.86
C LEU A 62 -7.12 -13.16 -3.49
N VAL A 63 -7.26 -12.87 -2.21
CA VAL A 63 -8.09 -11.76 -1.70
C VAL A 63 -7.29 -10.88 -0.77
N ILE A 64 -7.45 -9.56 -0.91
CA ILE A 64 -6.93 -8.56 0.02
C ILE A 64 -8.11 -7.68 0.42
N LYS A 65 -8.37 -7.61 1.72
CA LYS A 65 -9.49 -6.85 2.28
C LYS A 65 -8.99 -5.88 3.33
N ASP A 66 -9.40 -4.63 3.25
CA ASP A 66 -9.14 -3.59 4.23
C ASP A 66 -10.41 -3.07 4.91
N ASP A 67 -10.26 -2.31 5.99
CA ASP A 67 -11.32 -1.71 6.80
C ASP A 67 -11.44 -0.18 6.63
N VAL A 68 -10.92 0.36 5.52
CA VAL A 68 -11.02 1.80 5.22
C VAL A 68 -12.44 2.22 4.79
N HIS A 69 -12.64 3.52 4.56
CA HIS A 69 -13.96 4.04 4.13
C HIS A 69 -14.40 3.59 2.73
N GLY A 70 -13.53 2.96 1.96
CA GLY A 70 -13.78 2.68 0.55
C GLY A 70 -13.73 3.95 -0.31
N MET A 71 -14.24 3.83 -1.53
CA MET A 71 -14.22 4.91 -2.53
C MET A 71 -15.60 5.06 -3.17
N THR A 72 -16.03 6.29 -3.38
CA THR A 72 -17.12 6.56 -4.32
C THR A 72 -16.69 6.23 -5.74
N GLU A 73 -17.63 6.08 -6.67
CA GLU A 73 -17.31 5.84 -8.09
C GLU A 73 -16.42 6.94 -8.68
N GLN A 74 -16.66 8.19 -8.32
CA GLN A 74 -15.84 9.32 -8.74
C GLN A 74 -14.40 9.23 -8.20
N GLN A 75 -14.25 8.89 -6.91
CA GLN A 75 -12.94 8.69 -6.30
C GLN A 75 -12.20 7.49 -6.91
N PHE A 76 -12.93 6.41 -7.20
CA PHE A 76 -12.37 5.26 -7.89
C PHE A 76 -11.78 5.69 -9.25
N LYS A 77 -12.52 6.41 -10.08
CA LYS A 77 -12.06 6.91 -11.39
C LYS A 77 -10.87 7.86 -11.26
N SER A 78 -10.94 8.84 -10.34
CA SER A 78 -9.94 9.89 -10.22
C SER A 78 -8.69 9.48 -9.43
N ARG A 79 -8.77 8.50 -8.53
CA ARG A 79 -7.64 8.07 -7.69
C ARG A 79 -7.11 6.71 -8.11
N TRP A 80 -7.99 5.69 -8.19
CA TRP A 80 -7.57 4.32 -8.47
C TRP A 80 -7.10 4.15 -9.92
N MET A 81 -7.83 4.73 -10.88
CA MET A 81 -7.54 4.58 -12.31
C MET A 81 -6.56 5.62 -12.88
N THR A 82 -6.16 6.61 -12.09
CA THR A 82 -5.13 7.57 -12.52
C THR A 82 -3.75 6.95 -12.37
N LEU A 83 -3.14 6.57 -13.49
CA LEU A 83 -1.76 6.09 -13.51
C LEU A 83 -0.80 7.17 -13.06
N GLY A 84 0.19 6.79 -12.24
CA GLY A 84 1.13 7.76 -11.70
C GLY A 84 0.50 8.78 -10.73
N TYR A 85 -0.64 8.43 -10.12
CA TYR A 85 -1.29 9.29 -9.13
C TYR A 85 -0.32 9.64 -8.00
N ASP A 86 0.09 10.91 -7.95
CA ASP A 86 0.95 11.43 -6.90
C ASP A 86 0.11 11.73 -5.65
N ARG A 87 0.10 10.77 -4.72
CA ARG A 87 -0.65 10.90 -3.48
C ARG A 87 -0.18 12.10 -2.65
N VAL A 88 1.13 12.34 -2.59
CA VAL A 88 1.69 13.43 -1.78
C VAL A 88 1.23 14.79 -2.28
N LYS A 89 1.17 14.96 -3.60
CA LYS A 89 0.66 16.18 -4.24
C LYS A 89 -0.83 16.41 -3.97
N HIS A 90 -1.65 15.35 -3.98
CA HIS A 90 -3.11 15.47 -3.90
C HIS A 90 -3.67 15.32 -2.48
N GLN A 91 -3.01 14.56 -1.60
CA GLN A 91 -3.49 14.21 -0.26
C GLN A 91 -2.48 14.53 0.86
N GLY A 92 -1.30 15.06 0.51
CA GLY A 92 -0.26 15.40 1.48
C GLY A 92 0.58 14.20 1.96
N LYS A 93 1.51 14.48 2.88
CA LYS A 93 2.50 13.50 3.39
C LYS A 93 1.95 12.59 4.50
N ASN A 94 0.82 12.94 5.09
CA ASN A 94 0.21 12.18 6.17
C ASN A 94 -1.01 11.41 5.68
N VAL A 95 -1.33 10.33 6.37
CA VAL A 95 -2.53 9.55 6.15
C VAL A 95 -3.74 10.33 6.67
N GLU A 96 -4.82 10.38 5.89
CA GLU A 96 -6.12 10.89 6.31
C GLU A 96 -6.91 9.74 6.94
N PHE A 97 -7.20 9.86 8.23
CA PHE A 97 -7.99 8.87 8.93
C PHE A 97 -9.48 9.24 8.94
N PRO A 98 -10.38 8.23 9.01
CA PRO A 98 -11.80 8.45 9.24
C PRO A 98 -12.04 9.23 10.55
N VAL A 99 -13.24 9.82 10.69
CA VAL A 99 -13.58 10.68 11.82
C VAL A 99 -13.40 9.97 13.17
N GLU A 100 -13.69 8.67 13.22
CA GLU A 100 -13.55 7.81 14.40
C GLU A 100 -12.08 7.62 14.83
N ARG A 101 -11.15 7.90 13.95
CA ARG A 101 -9.68 7.72 14.15
C ARG A 101 -8.91 9.01 13.86
N LYS A 102 -9.55 10.15 13.86
CA LYS A 102 -8.93 11.46 13.51
C LYS A 102 -7.71 11.86 14.36
N GLU A 103 -7.57 11.25 15.53
CA GLU A 103 -6.42 11.50 16.43
C GLU A 103 -5.17 10.72 16.04
N TRP A 104 -5.33 9.70 15.18
CA TRP A 104 -4.20 8.90 14.73
C TRP A 104 -3.30 9.72 13.81
N ARG A 105 -2.02 9.42 13.88
CA ARG A 105 -1.00 10.07 13.04
C ARG A 105 -0.13 9.02 12.39
N ARG A 106 -0.09 9.02 11.08
CA ARG A 106 0.68 8.08 10.29
C ARG A 106 1.24 8.77 9.05
N LYS A 107 2.52 8.54 8.76
CA LYS A 107 3.11 8.99 7.50
C LYS A 107 2.70 8.07 6.36
N ALA A 108 2.43 8.65 5.20
CA ALA A 108 2.15 7.87 4.00
C ALA A 108 3.40 7.13 3.53
N TYR A 109 3.19 5.91 3.06
CA TYR A 109 4.24 5.00 2.60
C TYR A 109 4.49 5.14 1.09
N GLY A 110 3.41 5.12 0.29
CA GLY A 110 3.47 5.11 -1.18
C GLY A 110 3.69 6.48 -1.78
N ARG A 111 4.47 6.53 -2.87
CA ARG A 111 4.77 7.77 -3.61
C ARG A 111 4.26 7.76 -5.05
N ASN A 112 4.34 6.63 -5.74
CA ASN A 112 4.25 6.58 -7.21
C ASN A 112 2.93 6.03 -7.77
N GLY A 113 2.01 5.55 -6.94
CA GLY A 113 0.66 5.14 -7.35
C GLY A 113 0.56 3.98 -8.36
N VAL A 114 1.65 3.25 -8.60
CA VAL A 114 1.70 2.18 -9.62
C VAL A 114 1.38 0.81 -9.02
N GLY A 115 1.73 0.57 -7.77
CA GLY A 115 1.54 -0.71 -7.07
C GLY A 115 0.09 -1.17 -6.94
N ARG A 116 -0.89 -0.25 -7.09
CA ARG A 116 -2.34 -0.55 -6.99
C ARG A 116 -2.86 -1.55 -8.04
N HIS A 117 -2.20 -1.67 -9.17
CA HIS A 117 -2.53 -2.62 -10.23
C HIS A 117 -1.72 -3.92 -10.15
N GLY A 118 -1.03 -4.16 -9.03
CA GLY A 118 -0.16 -5.33 -8.82
C GLY A 118 -0.85 -6.68 -9.01
N LEU A 119 -2.18 -6.76 -8.85
CA LEU A 119 -2.92 -8.00 -9.09
C LEU A 119 -2.89 -8.46 -10.56
N LEU A 120 -2.62 -7.58 -11.52
CA LEU A 120 -2.40 -7.95 -12.93
C LEU A 120 -1.15 -8.82 -13.13
N TYR A 121 -0.28 -8.93 -12.12
CA TYR A 121 0.82 -9.86 -12.13
C TYR A 121 0.35 -11.33 -12.09
N PHE A 122 -0.80 -11.59 -11.49
CA PHE A 122 -1.34 -12.93 -11.27
C PHE A 122 -2.33 -13.40 -12.35
N ALA A 123 -3.00 -12.46 -13.05
CA ALA A 123 -3.97 -12.74 -14.11
C ALA A 123 -4.14 -11.51 -15.01
N ASP A 124 -4.90 -11.65 -16.10
CA ASP A 124 -5.17 -10.58 -17.06
C ASP A 124 -6.28 -9.62 -16.59
N SER A 125 -7.03 -9.99 -15.56
CA SER A 125 -8.03 -9.13 -14.92
C SER A 125 -8.10 -9.39 -13.42
N TYR A 126 -8.58 -8.40 -12.67
CA TYR A 126 -8.85 -8.50 -11.24
C TYR A 126 -10.07 -7.67 -10.86
N MET A 127 -10.63 -7.93 -9.69
CA MET A 127 -11.79 -7.24 -9.16
C MET A 127 -11.39 -6.26 -8.06
N VAL A 128 -12.03 -5.09 -8.05
CA VAL A 128 -12.05 -4.13 -6.94
C VAL A 128 -13.48 -3.95 -6.51
N GLU A 129 -13.83 -4.36 -5.31
CA GLU A 129 -15.10 -4.04 -4.68
C GLU A 129 -14.84 -2.94 -3.64
N THR A 130 -15.35 -1.76 -3.88
CA THR A 130 -15.28 -0.65 -2.92
C THR A 130 -16.64 -0.47 -2.23
N ARG A 131 -16.62 -0.27 -0.91
CA ARG A 131 -17.80 -0.10 -0.07
C ARG A 131 -17.74 1.26 0.59
N CYS A 132 -18.67 2.12 0.19
CA CYS A 132 -18.82 3.48 0.69
C CYS A 132 -20.30 3.79 0.82
N ASP A 133 -20.71 4.43 1.91
CA ASP A 133 -22.08 4.87 2.16
C ASP A 133 -23.13 3.75 1.99
N HIS A 134 -22.89 2.60 2.63
CA HIS A 134 -23.75 1.39 2.56
C HIS A 134 -23.92 0.80 1.15
N LYS A 135 -23.11 1.22 0.19
CA LYS A 135 -23.14 0.74 -1.18
C LYS A 135 -21.85 0.02 -1.52
N GLY A 136 -21.96 -1.22 -1.97
CA GLY A 136 -20.87 -1.97 -2.58
C GLY A 136 -20.89 -1.76 -4.10
N THR A 137 -19.76 -1.35 -4.67
CA THR A 137 -19.62 -1.17 -6.12
C THR A 137 -18.40 -1.96 -6.61
N PRO A 138 -18.63 -3.07 -7.32
CA PRO A 138 -17.55 -3.87 -7.90
C PRO A 138 -17.15 -3.34 -9.29
N PHE A 139 -15.85 -3.35 -9.54
CA PHE A 139 -15.24 -3.03 -10.82
C PHE A 139 -14.33 -4.17 -11.23
N GLU A 140 -14.45 -4.64 -12.45
CA GLU A 140 -13.47 -5.51 -13.06
C GLU A 140 -12.49 -4.67 -13.88
N ILE A 141 -11.20 -4.89 -13.64
CA ILE A 141 -10.11 -4.19 -14.31
C ILE A 141 -9.29 -5.22 -15.03
N GLY A 142 -9.24 -5.11 -16.36
CA GLY A 142 -8.45 -5.97 -17.21
C GLY A 142 -7.46 -5.17 -18.07
N THR A 143 -6.48 -5.86 -18.61
CA THR A 143 -5.59 -5.29 -19.63
C THR A 143 -6.32 -5.25 -20.97
N GLN A 144 -6.12 -4.18 -21.72
CA GLN A 144 -6.67 -4.04 -23.07
C GLN A 144 -5.59 -3.54 -24.01
N SER A 145 -5.60 -4.02 -25.26
CA SER A 145 -4.69 -3.57 -26.31
C SER A 145 -5.22 -2.31 -27.02
N ARG A 146 -4.30 -1.50 -27.48
CA ARG A 146 -4.36 -0.37 -28.43
C ARG A 146 -4.64 1.01 -27.86
N ASP A 147 -5.87 1.40 -27.50
CA ASP A 147 -6.13 2.83 -27.21
C ASP A 147 -6.24 3.15 -25.74
N ASN A 148 -6.66 2.17 -24.92
CA ASN A 148 -6.78 2.30 -23.49
C ASN A 148 -6.01 1.16 -22.79
N PRO A 149 -5.11 1.48 -21.86
CA PRO A 149 -4.29 0.48 -21.19
C PRO A 149 -5.10 -0.48 -20.32
N PHE A 150 -6.30 -0.06 -19.91
CA PHE A 150 -7.19 -0.84 -19.07
C PHE A 150 -8.61 -0.90 -19.65
N ARG A 151 -9.21 -2.09 -19.59
CA ARG A 151 -10.65 -2.27 -19.69
C ARG A 151 -11.22 -2.23 -18.29
N ILE A 152 -12.21 -1.37 -18.07
CA ILE A 152 -12.90 -1.20 -16.79
C ILE A 152 -14.36 -1.53 -16.99
N GLU A 153 -14.87 -2.53 -16.29
CA GLU A 153 -16.27 -2.87 -16.26
C GLU A 153 -16.83 -2.67 -14.87
N LYS A 154 -17.80 -1.78 -14.74
CA LYS A 154 -18.58 -1.63 -13.52
C LYS A 154 -19.65 -2.73 -13.49
N LYS A 155 -19.64 -3.55 -12.45
CA LYS A 155 -20.69 -4.54 -12.22
C LYS A 155 -21.85 -3.92 -11.43
N THR A 156 -22.93 -4.68 -11.27
CA THR A 156 -24.12 -4.23 -10.53
C THR A 156 -23.76 -3.91 -9.09
N SER A 157 -24.09 -2.69 -8.66
CA SER A 157 -23.92 -2.28 -7.26
C SER A 157 -24.99 -2.94 -6.39
N PHE A 158 -24.66 -3.14 -5.13
CA PHE A 158 -25.56 -3.77 -4.14
C PHE A 158 -25.50 -3.02 -2.81
N ILE A 159 -26.54 -3.21 -1.99
CA ILE A 159 -26.60 -2.65 -0.63
C ILE A 159 -25.83 -3.58 0.28
N ARG A 160 -24.86 -3.04 1.04
CA ARG A 160 -24.09 -3.78 2.03
C ARG A 160 -23.66 -2.87 3.16
N GLN A 161 -23.84 -3.35 4.40
CA GLN A 161 -23.31 -2.64 5.56
C GLN A 161 -21.78 -2.73 5.64
N GLY A 162 -21.18 -1.73 6.27
CA GLY A 162 -19.73 -1.61 6.45
C GLY A 162 -19.05 -0.83 5.33
N SER A 163 -17.80 -0.51 5.55
CA SER A 163 -16.89 0.19 4.64
C SER A 163 -15.69 -0.72 4.31
N GLY A 164 -14.87 -0.32 3.38
CA GLY A 164 -13.63 -1.02 3.03
C GLY A 164 -13.46 -1.23 1.54
N THR A 165 -12.31 -1.83 1.20
CA THR A 165 -12.02 -2.27 -0.16
C THR A 165 -11.71 -3.76 -0.16
N ILE A 166 -12.21 -4.49 -1.13
CA ILE A 166 -11.83 -5.87 -1.40
C ILE A 166 -11.21 -5.92 -2.78
N LEU A 167 -9.99 -6.40 -2.85
CA LEU A 167 -9.27 -6.69 -4.08
C LEU A 167 -9.23 -8.20 -4.24
N SER A 168 -9.54 -8.72 -5.41
CA SER A 168 -9.49 -10.15 -5.64
C SER A 168 -9.04 -10.49 -7.05
N VAL A 169 -8.34 -11.60 -7.19
CA VAL A 169 -7.87 -12.14 -8.47
C VAL A 169 -7.82 -13.65 -8.42
N THR A 170 -8.29 -14.33 -9.47
CA THR A 170 -8.05 -15.76 -9.66
C THR A 170 -6.62 -15.94 -10.17
N VAL A 171 -5.77 -16.57 -9.37
CA VAL A 171 -4.34 -16.69 -9.66
C VAL A 171 -4.12 -17.74 -10.76
N SER A 172 -3.85 -17.30 -11.97
CA SER A 172 -3.53 -18.16 -13.12
C SER A 172 -2.01 -18.35 -13.30
N ARG A 173 -1.19 -17.40 -12.80
CA ARG A 173 0.27 -17.42 -12.92
C ARG A 173 0.93 -16.87 -11.65
N HIS A 174 2.23 -17.14 -11.47
CA HIS A 174 3.05 -16.56 -10.41
C HIS A 174 2.48 -16.74 -8.98
N LEU A 175 2.16 -18.00 -8.61
CA LEU A 175 1.60 -18.30 -7.29
C LEU A 175 2.52 -17.78 -6.17
N PRO A 176 2.05 -16.85 -5.32
CA PRO A 176 2.88 -16.26 -4.27
C PRO A 176 2.99 -17.19 -3.05
N LYS A 177 4.09 -17.04 -2.29
CA LYS A 177 4.35 -17.83 -1.07
C LYS A 177 3.90 -17.03 0.16
N PRO A 178 2.93 -17.54 0.94
CA PRO A 178 2.42 -16.83 2.12
C PRO A 178 3.52 -16.48 3.13
N GLU A 179 4.48 -17.38 3.35
CA GLU A 179 5.56 -17.20 4.32
C GLU A 179 6.45 -16.00 3.93
N ARG A 180 6.76 -15.88 2.63
CA ARG A 180 7.57 -14.77 2.14
C ARG A 180 6.83 -13.44 2.21
N ILE A 181 5.52 -13.45 1.94
CA ILE A 181 4.67 -12.27 2.14
C ILE A 181 4.68 -11.85 3.61
N ARG A 182 4.52 -12.80 4.55
CA ARG A 182 4.56 -12.52 6.00
C ARG A 182 5.91 -11.91 6.42
N GLU A 183 7.01 -12.46 5.93
CA GLU A 183 8.35 -11.93 6.18
C GLU A 183 8.48 -10.46 5.71
N ILE A 184 8.08 -10.16 4.48
CA ILE A 184 8.16 -8.80 3.93
C ILE A 184 7.27 -7.83 4.72
N LEU A 185 6.04 -8.24 5.05
CA LEU A 185 5.09 -7.41 5.79
C LEU A 185 5.55 -7.15 7.23
N SER A 186 6.16 -8.14 7.88
CA SER A 186 6.72 -8.00 9.23
C SER A 186 7.83 -6.94 9.26
N ALA A 187 8.70 -6.94 8.27
CA ALA A 187 9.78 -5.95 8.16
C ALA A 187 9.26 -4.53 7.87
N ARG A 188 8.09 -4.42 7.22
CA ARG A 188 7.56 -3.13 6.76
C ARG A 188 6.61 -2.46 7.76
N PHE A 189 5.74 -3.21 8.43
CA PHE A 189 4.57 -2.64 9.10
C PHE A 189 4.45 -2.90 10.61
N LEU A 190 5.25 -3.81 11.19
CA LEU A 190 5.15 -4.13 12.61
C LEU A 190 5.53 -2.99 13.56
N HIS A 191 6.09 -1.90 13.04
CA HIS A 191 6.45 -0.73 13.84
C HIS A 191 5.24 0.12 14.27
N ASP A 192 4.06 -0.07 13.65
CA ASP A 192 2.82 0.62 14.02
C ASP A 192 1.84 -0.36 14.67
N PRO A 193 1.63 -0.28 16.00
CA PRO A 193 0.71 -1.16 16.71
C PRO A 193 -0.76 -0.96 16.35
N GLN A 194 -1.10 0.15 15.68
CA GLN A 194 -2.45 0.48 15.21
C GLN A 194 -2.76 -0.11 13.84
N PHE A 195 -1.81 -0.85 13.25
CA PHE A 195 -1.98 -1.46 11.94
C PHE A 195 -1.73 -2.98 12.00
N VAL A 196 -2.80 -3.73 11.91
CA VAL A 196 -2.77 -5.19 11.95
C VAL A 196 -2.87 -5.77 10.54
N VAL A 197 -1.96 -6.67 10.20
CA VAL A 197 -2.03 -7.43 8.95
C VAL A 197 -2.16 -8.90 9.28
N ARG A 198 -3.10 -9.58 8.62
CA ARG A 198 -3.29 -11.03 8.71
C ARG A 198 -3.06 -11.67 7.35
N VAL A 199 -2.39 -12.79 7.35
CA VAL A 199 -2.19 -13.62 6.16
C VAL A 199 -2.73 -15.01 6.47
N ASN A 200 -3.72 -15.45 5.71
CA ASN A 200 -4.43 -16.72 5.92
C ASN A 200 -4.95 -16.88 7.35
N GLY A 201 -5.53 -15.80 7.92
CA GLY A 201 -6.10 -15.77 9.26
C GLY A 201 -5.09 -15.57 10.39
N LEU A 202 -3.80 -15.66 10.13
CA LEU A 202 -2.74 -15.51 11.14
C LEU A 202 -2.16 -14.09 11.10
N SER A 203 -2.13 -13.41 12.24
CA SER A 203 -1.49 -12.09 12.34
C SER A 203 0.00 -12.16 12.03
N VAL A 204 0.47 -11.20 11.26
CA VAL A 204 1.91 -11.01 11.01
C VAL A 204 2.57 -10.56 12.31
N SER A 205 3.70 -11.13 12.64
CA SER A 205 4.41 -10.91 13.91
C SER A 205 5.93 -10.86 13.73
N LEU A 206 6.66 -10.57 14.80
CA LEU A 206 8.11 -10.58 14.79
C LEU A 206 8.69 -11.96 14.46
N ALA A 207 7.96 -13.05 14.79
CA ALA A 207 8.38 -14.41 14.47
C ALA A 207 8.47 -14.66 12.94
N ASP A 208 7.81 -13.84 12.13
CA ASP A 208 7.88 -13.93 10.67
C ASP A 208 9.15 -13.31 10.08
N GLN A 209 9.97 -12.63 10.88
CA GLN A 209 11.23 -12.03 10.40
C GLN A 209 12.33 -13.11 10.34
N SER A 210 12.80 -13.39 9.14
CA SER A 210 13.97 -14.25 8.96
C SER A 210 15.23 -13.57 9.50
N GLY A 211 16.07 -14.32 10.25
CA GLY A 211 17.31 -13.83 10.82
C GLY A 211 17.16 -12.95 12.06
N LEU A 212 16.00 -12.97 12.73
CA LEU A 212 15.86 -12.39 14.06
C LEU A 212 16.62 -13.27 15.07
N ILE A 213 17.69 -12.72 15.67
CA ILE A 213 18.53 -13.44 16.64
C ILE A 213 18.08 -13.15 18.07
N GLU A 214 17.70 -11.90 18.35
CA GLU A 214 17.38 -11.45 19.69
C GLU A 214 16.23 -10.44 19.69
N ARG A 215 15.41 -10.50 20.73
CA ARG A 215 14.35 -9.54 21.01
C ARG A 215 14.62 -8.91 22.38
N CYS A 216 14.80 -7.59 22.40
CA CYS A 216 14.93 -6.83 23.64
C CYS A 216 13.71 -5.95 23.86
N GLU A 217 13.11 -6.01 25.05
CA GLU A 217 12.08 -5.07 25.48
C GLU A 217 12.73 -3.92 26.26
N LEU A 218 12.53 -2.71 25.76
CA LEU A 218 13.01 -1.51 26.45
C LEU A 218 11.86 -0.88 27.23
N SER A 219 12.01 -0.83 28.56
CA SER A 219 11.10 -0.10 29.43
C SER A 219 11.67 1.29 29.70
N ILE A 220 10.98 2.33 29.32
CA ILE A 220 11.34 3.72 29.63
C ILE A 220 10.65 4.08 30.93
N SER A 221 11.40 4.09 32.06
CA SER A 221 10.89 4.53 33.34
C SER A 221 10.74 6.04 33.36
N GLY A 222 9.56 6.54 33.71
CA GLY A 222 9.29 7.96 33.91
C GLY A 222 8.29 8.66 33.02
N GLN A 223 7.64 7.96 32.10
CA GLN A 223 6.54 8.54 31.33
C GLN A 223 5.21 7.82 31.62
N PRO A 224 4.10 8.54 31.77
CA PRO A 224 2.81 7.91 31.96
C PRO A 224 2.39 7.15 30.69
N SER A 225 2.20 5.88 30.82
CA SER A 225 1.40 4.86 30.15
C SER A 225 0.93 5.00 28.69
N ALA A 226 1.42 5.92 27.88
CA ALA A 226 1.03 6.04 26.47
C ALA A 226 2.00 5.34 25.49
N ILE A 227 3.14 4.84 25.95
CA ILE A 227 4.12 4.11 25.13
C ILE A 227 4.52 2.85 25.88
N SER A 228 3.64 1.88 25.95
CA SER A 228 4.03 0.55 26.38
C SER A 228 4.58 -0.21 25.17
N GLY A 229 5.89 -0.41 25.16
CA GLY A 229 6.56 -1.29 24.21
C GLY A 229 7.21 -0.61 23.02
N ALA A 230 8.35 0.05 23.23
CA ALA A 230 9.28 0.27 22.14
C ALA A 230 10.04 -1.05 21.89
N TYR A 231 9.86 -1.65 20.70
CA TYR A 231 10.61 -2.84 20.30
C TYR A 231 11.78 -2.42 19.42
N LEU A 232 13.00 -2.76 19.86
CA LEU A 232 14.20 -2.64 19.03
C LEU A 232 14.46 -3.98 18.34
N THR A 233 14.24 -4.04 17.04
CA THR A 233 14.55 -5.22 16.25
C THR A 233 15.88 -4.99 15.54
N ALA A 234 16.92 -5.68 15.96
CA ALA A 234 18.21 -5.71 15.29
C ALA A 234 18.27 -6.92 14.35
N ARG A 235 18.40 -6.70 13.05
CA ARG A 235 18.68 -7.74 12.06
C ARG A 235 20.20 -7.83 11.86
N VAL A 236 20.82 -8.89 12.33
CA VAL A 236 22.22 -9.18 11.99
C VAL A 236 22.24 -9.92 10.67
N MET A 237 22.59 -9.25 9.59
CA MET A 237 22.98 -9.88 8.34
C MET A 237 24.41 -10.36 8.49
N GLY A 238 24.66 -11.63 8.23
CA GLY A 238 26.01 -12.18 8.20
C GLY A 238 26.89 -11.45 7.18
N ARG A 239 27.87 -10.76 7.68
CA ARG A 239 28.93 -9.88 7.20
C ARG A 239 28.67 -8.42 7.47
N ALA A 240 29.47 -7.93 8.40
CA ALA A 240 29.71 -6.57 8.84
C ALA A 240 29.14 -5.44 7.95
N SER A 241 28.04 -4.84 8.41
CA SER A 241 27.73 -3.45 8.16
C SER A 241 27.12 -2.91 9.43
N GLN A 242 27.88 -2.12 10.18
CA GLN A 242 27.38 -1.33 11.28
C GLN A 242 26.38 -0.30 10.72
N ALA A 243 25.10 -0.62 10.80
CA ALA A 243 24.06 0.39 10.64
C ALA A 243 23.94 1.14 11.99
N ALA A 244 24.45 2.35 12.04
CA ALA A 244 24.22 3.25 13.15
C ALA A 244 22.72 3.50 13.27
N LEU A 245 22.11 3.07 14.38
CA LEU A 245 20.78 3.47 14.78
C LEU A 245 20.80 4.95 15.16
N ALA A 246 20.34 5.83 14.26
CA ALA A 246 20.04 7.21 14.61
C ALA A 246 18.74 7.23 15.42
N LEU A 247 18.85 7.31 16.72
CA LEU A 247 17.74 7.69 17.59
C LEU A 247 17.34 9.14 17.24
N PRO A 248 16.06 9.48 17.16
CA PRO A 248 15.66 10.88 17.03
C PRO A 248 16.07 11.63 18.29
N ASN A 249 16.85 12.71 18.13
CA ASN A 249 17.18 13.63 19.21
C ASN A 249 15.91 14.10 19.90
N PRO A 250 15.80 14.02 21.23
CA PRO A 250 14.75 14.70 21.96
C PRO A 250 14.97 16.21 21.81
N ALA A 251 13.92 16.91 21.45
CA ALA A 251 13.91 18.34 21.24
C ALA A 251 14.41 19.09 22.50
N GLY A 252 15.38 19.97 22.28
CA GLY A 252 15.54 21.25 22.96
C GLY A 252 15.73 21.24 24.46
N SER A 253 16.99 21.27 24.90
CA SER A 253 17.37 21.96 26.17
C SER A 253 17.63 23.42 25.84
N PRO A 254 17.15 24.38 26.65
CA PRO A 254 17.42 25.80 26.44
C PRO A 254 18.89 26.12 26.73
N GLU A 255 19.52 26.82 25.80
CA GLU A 255 20.81 27.46 26.02
C GLU A 255 20.72 28.41 27.21
N GLN A 256 21.46 28.10 28.28
CA GLN A 256 21.79 29.07 29.31
C GLN A 256 22.88 30.00 28.77
N GLY A 257 22.52 31.26 28.60
CA GLY A 257 23.44 32.32 28.34
C GLY A 257 24.43 32.47 29.51
N GLY A 258 25.71 32.36 29.20
CA GLY A 258 26.83 32.75 30.08
C GLY A 258 27.46 33.99 29.50
N ILE A 259 27.20 35.12 30.11
CA ILE A 259 27.98 36.35 30.04
C ILE A 259 29.28 36.07 30.82
N ASP A 260 30.45 36.35 30.22
CA ASP A 260 31.49 37.21 30.85
C ASP A 260 32.86 37.04 30.18
N ARG A 261 33.37 38.23 29.89
CA ARG A 261 34.74 38.73 29.70
C ARG A 261 35.49 38.39 28.44
#